data_d66d938d424990491d064d71877fab2e
#
_entry.id   d66d938d424990491d064d71877fab2e
#
_cell.length_a   1.000
_cell.length_b   1.000
_cell.length_c   1.000
_cell.angle_alpha   90.00
_cell.angle_beta   90.00
_cell.angle_gamma   90.00
#
_symmetry.space_group_name_H-M   'P 1'
#
loop_
_entity.id
_entity.type
_entity.pdbx_description
1 polymer ?
#
loop_
_entity_poly.entity_id
_entity_poly.type
_entity_poly.pdbx_seq_one_letter_code
_entity_poly.pdbx_strand_id
1 'polypeptide(L)'
;METRIQKTLTQWFPDAFTDVKKSALKTDYDFLNHFAKYAKGLINDDSENKKEPFKIINLLYSKGSLFERNAIENEFFFAFAFNENSYTLKDNLHLMPEPLRAVYVKIILEN
;
A
#
# COMPACT_ATOMS: atom_id res chain seq x y z
N MET A 1 -8.57 13.07 14.96
CA MET A 1 -9.33 13.22 13.70
C MET A 1 -8.69 12.38 12.60
N GLU A 2 -9.47 11.59 11.90
CA GLU A 2 -8.94 10.76 10.83
C GLU A 2 -8.64 11.57 9.58
N THR A 3 -7.50 11.29 8.96
CA THR A 3 -7.14 11.88 7.68
C THR A 3 -7.88 11.13 6.55
N ARG A 4 -7.81 11.67 5.33
CA ARG A 4 -8.41 11.02 4.17
C ARG A 4 -7.82 9.63 3.95
N ILE A 5 -6.49 9.48 4.09
CA ILE A 5 -5.83 8.19 3.94
C ILE A 5 -6.36 7.20 4.98
N GLN A 6 -6.36 7.58 6.25
CA GLN A 6 -6.81 6.71 7.33
C GLN A 6 -8.27 6.29 7.14
N LYS A 7 -9.13 7.25 6.85
CA LYS A 7 -10.56 7.00 6.66
C LYS A 7 -10.81 6.06 5.48
N THR A 8 -10.13 6.29 4.36
CA THR A 8 -10.30 5.46 3.18
C THR A 8 -9.86 4.03 3.42
N LEU A 9 -8.69 3.85 4.02
CA LEU A 9 -8.16 2.50 4.27
C LEU A 9 -9.04 1.71 5.24
N THR A 10 -9.47 2.35 6.33
CA THR A 10 -10.31 1.65 7.32
C THR A 10 -11.70 1.37 6.79
N GLN A 11 -12.23 2.24 5.95
CA GLN A 11 -13.56 2.07 5.37
C GLN A 11 -13.61 0.94 4.34
N TRP A 12 -12.60 0.88 3.47
CA TRP A 12 -12.57 -0.10 2.39
C TRP A 12 -11.94 -1.44 2.78
N PHE A 13 -11.08 -1.43 3.80
CA PHE A 13 -10.39 -2.64 4.25
C PHE A 13 -10.46 -2.78 5.76
N PRO A 14 -11.68 -2.91 6.32
CA PRO A 14 -11.79 -3.05 7.78
C PRO A 14 -11.02 -4.26 8.31
N ASP A 15 -10.95 -5.35 7.51
CA ASP A 15 -10.24 -6.55 7.93
C ASP A 15 -8.73 -6.33 8.10
N ALA A 16 -8.18 -5.34 7.42
CA ALA A 16 -6.75 -5.04 7.53
C ALA A 16 -6.39 -4.47 8.90
N PHE A 17 -7.38 -3.94 9.63
CA PHE A 17 -7.14 -3.22 10.87
C PHE A 17 -7.82 -3.81 12.10
N THR A 18 -8.41 -5.01 11.98
CA THR A 18 -9.13 -5.65 13.07
C THR A 18 -8.23 -6.09 14.22
N ASP A 19 -6.99 -6.52 13.90
CA ASP A 19 -6.05 -7.04 14.89
C ASP A 19 -5.15 -5.97 15.49
N VAL A 20 -5.38 -4.71 15.13
CA VAL A 20 -4.51 -3.61 15.55
C VAL A 20 -5.22 -2.79 16.62
N LYS A 21 -4.54 -2.56 17.74
CA LYS A 21 -5.03 -1.65 18.75
C LYS A 21 -5.07 -0.24 18.20
N LYS A 22 -6.17 0.49 18.42
CA LYS A 22 -6.33 1.86 17.93
C LYS A 22 -5.16 2.78 18.33
N SER A 23 -4.54 2.49 19.47
CA SER A 23 -3.42 3.31 19.96
C SER A 23 -2.11 3.02 19.25
N ALA A 24 -2.01 1.92 18.48
CA ALA A 24 -0.77 1.53 17.82
C ALA A 24 -0.55 2.28 16.50
N LEU A 25 -1.63 2.68 15.83
CA LEU A 25 -1.55 3.38 14.55
C LEU A 25 -2.04 4.80 14.73
N LYS A 26 -1.13 5.78 14.60
CA LYS A 26 -1.44 7.18 14.87
C LYS A 26 -1.32 8.09 13.65
N THR A 27 -0.36 7.80 12.77
CA THR A 27 -0.07 8.65 11.62
C THR A 27 -0.42 7.97 10.32
N ASP A 28 -0.50 8.74 9.24
CA ASP A 28 -0.69 8.17 7.90
C ASP A 28 0.42 7.18 7.58
N TYR A 29 1.64 7.45 8.03
CA TYR A 29 2.78 6.54 7.82
C TYR A 29 2.52 5.19 8.46
N ASP A 30 2.00 5.18 9.70
CA ASP A 30 1.69 3.94 10.40
C ASP A 30 0.63 3.14 9.65
N PHE A 31 -0.44 3.81 9.21
CA PHE A 31 -1.54 3.15 8.48
C PHE A 31 -1.05 2.58 7.15
N LEU A 32 -0.24 3.34 6.41
CA LEU A 32 0.27 2.89 5.12
C LEU A 32 1.25 1.73 5.25
N ASN A 33 2.12 1.79 6.26
CA ASN A 33 3.08 0.71 6.52
C ASN A 33 2.34 -0.58 6.89
N HIS A 34 1.36 -0.47 7.77
CA HIS A 34 0.54 -1.61 8.16
C HIS A 34 -0.23 -2.18 6.96
N PHE A 35 -0.78 -1.30 6.13
CA PHE A 35 -1.53 -1.71 4.95
C PHE A 35 -0.64 -2.44 3.93
N ALA A 36 0.62 -2.03 3.79
CA ALA A 36 1.57 -2.73 2.93
C ALA A 36 1.77 -4.18 3.39
N LYS A 37 1.87 -4.39 4.70
CA LYS A 37 2.00 -5.75 5.25
C LYS A 37 0.76 -6.58 4.99
N TYR A 38 -0.41 -5.97 5.11
CA TYR A 38 -1.68 -6.63 4.79
C TYR A 38 -1.71 -7.05 3.31
N ALA A 39 -1.31 -6.15 2.40
CA ALA A 39 -1.27 -6.45 0.97
C ALA A 39 -0.32 -7.61 0.66
N LYS A 40 0.85 -7.62 1.30
CA LYS A 40 1.80 -8.75 1.15
C LYS A 40 1.19 -10.06 1.63
N GLY A 41 0.45 -10.02 2.73
CA GLY A 41 -0.22 -11.20 3.24
C GLY A 41 -1.22 -11.78 2.25
N LEU A 42 -1.99 -10.92 1.58
CA LEU A 42 -2.94 -11.37 0.56
C LEU A 42 -2.24 -12.04 -0.61
N ILE A 43 -1.07 -11.53 -1.01
CA ILE A 43 -0.29 -12.10 -2.10
C ILE A 43 0.28 -13.45 -1.68
N ASN A 44 0.85 -13.53 -0.47
CA ASN A 44 1.43 -14.77 0.03
C ASN A 44 0.39 -15.88 0.16
N ASP A 45 -0.85 -15.52 0.51
CA ASP A 45 -1.95 -16.46 0.64
C ASP A 45 -2.67 -16.73 -0.70
N ASP A 46 -2.19 -16.11 -1.78
CA ASP A 46 -2.81 -16.18 -3.11
C ASP A 46 -4.31 -15.87 -3.05
N SER A 47 -4.65 -14.84 -2.29
CA SER A 47 -6.04 -14.42 -2.10
C SER A 47 -6.64 -13.90 -3.41
N GLU A 48 -7.93 -14.14 -3.59
CA GLU A 48 -8.68 -13.58 -4.71
C GLU A 48 -8.71 -12.06 -4.67
N ASN A 49 -8.50 -11.48 -3.50
CA ASN A 49 -8.57 -10.02 -3.28
C ASN A 49 -7.20 -9.35 -3.33
N LYS A 50 -6.16 -10.04 -3.79
CA LYS A 50 -4.79 -9.50 -3.75
C LYS A 50 -4.56 -8.26 -4.62
N LYS A 51 -5.43 -8.00 -5.58
CA LYS A 51 -5.35 -6.78 -6.40
C LYS A 51 -6.04 -5.57 -5.77
N GLU A 52 -6.96 -5.81 -4.84
CA GLU A 52 -7.81 -4.75 -4.31
C GLU A 52 -7.05 -3.66 -3.55
N PRO A 53 -6.04 -3.97 -2.72
CA PRO A 53 -5.27 -2.92 -2.07
C PRO A 53 -4.67 -1.93 -3.05
N PHE A 54 -4.17 -2.41 -4.19
CA PHE A 54 -3.53 -1.54 -5.17
C PHE A 54 -4.51 -0.62 -5.89
N LYS A 55 -5.76 -1.04 -6.04
CA LYS A 55 -6.80 -0.17 -6.61
C LYS A 55 -7.06 1.03 -5.70
N ILE A 56 -7.13 0.79 -4.40
CA ILE A 56 -7.37 1.85 -3.43
C ILE A 56 -6.14 2.76 -3.31
N ILE A 57 -4.95 2.19 -3.28
CA ILE A 57 -3.72 2.98 -3.27
C ILE A 57 -3.63 3.85 -4.53
N ASN A 58 -3.99 3.30 -5.69
CA ASN A 58 -4.00 4.07 -6.93
C ASN A 58 -4.96 5.27 -6.84
N LEU A 59 -6.14 5.06 -6.27
CA LEU A 59 -7.11 6.13 -6.10
C LEU A 59 -6.56 7.23 -5.19
N LEU A 60 -6.00 6.83 -4.04
CA LEU A 60 -5.40 7.78 -3.10
C LEU A 60 -4.22 8.52 -3.72
N TYR A 61 -3.40 7.82 -4.48
CA TYR A 61 -2.23 8.43 -5.11
C TYR A 61 -2.63 9.40 -6.21
N SER A 62 -3.52 9.00 -7.10
CA SER A 62 -3.90 9.82 -8.26
C SER A 62 -4.64 11.10 -7.86
N LYS A 63 -5.37 11.07 -6.75
CA LYS A 63 -6.14 12.21 -6.27
C LYS A 63 -5.51 12.89 -5.06
N GLY A 64 -4.33 12.43 -4.67
CA GLY A 64 -3.68 12.90 -3.46
C GLY A 64 -2.93 14.20 -3.62
N SER A 65 -2.75 14.89 -2.50
CA SER A 65 -1.85 16.02 -2.39
C SER A 65 -0.41 15.52 -2.51
N LEU A 66 0.52 16.46 -2.64
CA LEU A 66 1.95 16.11 -2.66
C LEU A 66 2.34 15.35 -1.39
N PHE A 67 1.86 15.80 -0.23
CA PHE A 67 2.10 15.12 1.04
C PHE A 67 1.61 13.67 1.01
N GLU A 68 0.37 13.47 0.52
CA GLU A 68 -0.21 12.12 0.47
C GLU A 68 0.54 11.20 -0.48
N ARG A 69 0.94 11.73 -1.65
CA ARG A 69 1.72 10.93 -2.60
C ARG A 69 3.08 10.55 -2.03
N ASN A 70 3.76 11.49 -1.37
CA ASN A 70 5.04 11.21 -0.74
C ASN A 70 4.90 10.18 0.38
N ALA A 71 3.84 10.27 1.17
CA ALA A 71 3.58 9.29 2.22
C ALA A 71 3.39 7.89 1.64
N ILE A 72 2.63 7.78 0.55
CA ILE A 72 2.40 6.49 -0.11
C ILE A 72 3.72 5.92 -0.65
N GLU A 73 4.53 6.76 -1.30
CA GLU A 73 5.83 6.31 -1.83
C GLU A 73 6.77 5.87 -0.72
N ASN A 74 6.89 6.67 0.33
CA ASN A 74 7.89 6.45 1.37
C ASN A 74 7.51 5.36 2.36
N GLU A 75 6.21 5.14 2.57
CA GLU A 75 5.76 4.15 3.56
C GLU A 75 5.13 2.92 2.95
N PHE A 76 4.15 3.09 2.05
CA PHE A 76 3.48 1.92 1.47
C PHE A 76 4.41 1.18 0.51
N PHE A 77 4.91 1.87 -0.50
CA PHE A 77 5.73 1.21 -1.52
C PHE A 77 7.09 0.80 -1.00
N PHE A 78 7.70 1.60 -0.13
CA PHE A 78 8.99 1.22 0.45
C PHE A 78 8.86 -0.05 1.29
N ALA A 79 7.83 -0.13 2.13
CA ALA A 79 7.58 -1.32 2.93
C ALA A 79 7.20 -2.52 2.05
N PHE A 80 6.39 -2.27 1.01
CA PHE A 80 6.00 -3.33 0.09
C PHE A 80 7.20 -3.86 -0.70
N ALA A 81 8.15 -2.98 -1.04
CA ALA A 81 9.34 -3.35 -1.80
C ALA A 81 10.36 -4.16 -0.99
N PHE A 82 10.21 -4.22 0.32
CA PHE A 82 11.13 -4.97 1.17
C PHE A 82 11.16 -6.43 0.73
N ASN A 83 12.36 -6.94 0.45
CA ASN A 83 12.59 -8.29 -0.07
C ASN A 83 12.12 -8.52 -1.52
N GLU A 84 11.81 -7.43 -2.26
CA GLU A 84 11.50 -7.59 -3.68
C GLU A 84 12.74 -8.05 -4.45
N ASN A 85 12.54 -8.96 -5.40
CA ASN A 85 13.61 -9.47 -6.24
C ASN A 85 13.09 -9.70 -7.66
N SER A 86 13.96 -10.15 -8.57
CA SER A 86 13.58 -10.32 -9.97
C SER A 86 12.51 -11.38 -10.20
N TYR A 87 12.36 -12.34 -9.28
CA TYR A 87 11.34 -13.38 -9.40
C TYR A 87 9.95 -12.88 -9.01
N THR A 88 9.87 -11.99 -8.03
CA THR A 88 8.59 -11.49 -7.53
C THR A 88 8.13 -10.21 -8.23
N LEU A 89 9.06 -9.43 -8.77
CA LEU A 89 8.76 -8.11 -9.31
C LEU A 89 7.72 -8.14 -10.43
N LYS A 90 7.89 -9.04 -11.39
CA LYS A 90 6.97 -9.13 -12.53
C LYS A 90 5.54 -9.44 -12.08
N ASP A 91 5.40 -10.42 -11.19
CA ASP A 91 4.09 -10.81 -10.68
C ASP A 91 3.43 -9.68 -9.90
N ASN A 92 4.22 -9.00 -9.06
CA ASN A 92 3.70 -7.88 -8.28
C ASN A 92 3.28 -6.72 -9.15
N LEU A 93 4.05 -6.41 -10.21
CA LEU A 93 3.67 -5.35 -11.15
C LEU A 93 2.35 -5.65 -11.84
N HIS A 94 2.07 -6.93 -12.13
CA HIS A 94 0.80 -7.32 -12.75
C HIS A 94 -0.40 -7.10 -11.84
N LEU A 95 -0.18 -7.02 -10.52
CA LEU A 95 -1.25 -6.75 -9.56
C LEU A 95 -1.59 -5.27 -9.47
N MET A 96 -0.73 -4.41 -10.00
CA MET A 96 -0.87 -2.96 -9.87
C MET A 96 -1.50 -2.34 -11.10
N PRO A 97 -2.40 -1.33 -10.92
CA PRO A 97 -2.83 -0.51 -12.04
C PRO A 97 -1.62 0.15 -12.71
N GLU A 98 -1.73 0.42 -14.00
CA GLU A 98 -0.63 0.92 -14.80
C GLU A 98 0.08 2.14 -14.20
N PRO A 99 -0.65 3.18 -13.71
CA PRO A 99 0.03 4.34 -13.14
C PRO A 99 0.92 3.99 -11.94
N LEU A 100 0.50 3.02 -11.11
CA LEU A 100 1.31 2.61 -9.97
C LEU A 100 2.55 1.82 -10.35
N ARG A 101 2.52 1.13 -11.49
CA ARG A 101 3.70 0.37 -11.94
C ARG A 101 4.90 1.28 -12.11
N ALA A 102 4.70 2.44 -12.73
CA ALA A 102 5.79 3.39 -12.93
C ALA A 102 6.33 3.91 -11.60
N VAL A 103 5.44 4.21 -10.66
CA VAL A 103 5.84 4.67 -9.33
C VAL A 103 6.65 3.60 -8.61
N TYR A 104 6.18 2.36 -8.64
CA TYR A 104 6.84 1.26 -7.96
C TYR A 104 8.24 0.98 -8.54
N VAL A 105 8.34 0.94 -9.87
CA VAL A 105 9.62 0.72 -10.53
C VAL A 105 10.62 1.82 -10.15
N LYS A 106 10.17 3.07 -10.10
CA LYS A 106 11.02 4.19 -9.69
C LYS A 106 11.57 3.96 -8.29
N ILE A 107 10.73 3.53 -7.35
CA ILE A 107 11.14 3.29 -5.97
C ILE A 107 12.16 2.15 -5.91
N ILE A 108 11.93 1.06 -6.64
CA ILE A 108 12.88 -0.05 -6.71
C ILE A 108 14.24 0.41 -7.23
N LEU A 109 14.25 1.25 -8.27
CA LEU A 109 15.50 1.71 -8.88
C LEU A 109 16.25 2.70 -7.99
N GLU A 110 15.54 3.46 -7.16
CA GLU A 110 16.18 4.45 -6.27
C GLU A 110 16.68 3.83 -4.97
N ASN A 111 16.32 2.61 -4.71
CA ASN A 111 16.76 1.90 -3.50
C ASN A 111 17.56 0.65 -3.90
#